data_4b538f4c8f822b9882f111825cf35d6d
#
_entry.id   4b538f4c8f822b9882f111825cf35d6d
#
_cell.length_a   1.000
_cell.length_b   1.000
_cell.length_c   1.000
_cell.angle_alpha   90.00
_cell.angle_beta   90.00
_cell.angle_gamma   90.00
#
_symmetry.space_group_name_H-M   'P 1'
#
loop_
_entity.id
_entity.type
_entity.pdbx_description
1 polymer ?
#
loop_
_entity_poly.entity_id
_entity_poly.type
_entity_poly.pdbx_seq_one_letter_code
_entity_poly.pdbx_strand_id
1 'polypeptide(L)'
;MLHVGSPPVTMLGSMSTRTEDTIALDRRHVAHNYAPLPVVAASALGAWITDVEGRRYLDCLAAYSAVNFGHRNPEVIAAAHAQLDALTLVSRAFHSDRLAPFCAALAQLCGKDMVLPMNSGAEAVESAIKVARKWGADVKGVPAGQGTIIVARNNFHGRTTTIISFSDDDTARRGFGPYTPGFRSVEFGDADALADAIDDHTVAVLLEPIQGEAGIVVPPGDYLPRVRRLCTQHDVLMIADEIQSGLARTGRTFACDHWS
;
A
#
# COMPACT_ATOMS: atom_id res chain seq x y z
N MET A 1 26.10 71.66 -24.24
CA MET A 1 26.22 70.56 -23.31
C MET A 1 25.11 69.52 -23.63
N LEU A 2 25.45 68.46 -24.35
CA LEU A 2 24.54 67.40 -24.71
C LEU A 2 24.58 66.36 -23.61
N HIS A 3 23.44 66.14 -22.92
CA HIS A 3 23.28 65.08 -21.90
C HIS A 3 23.02 63.77 -22.62
N VAL A 4 23.99 62.87 -22.61
CA VAL A 4 23.84 61.49 -23.11
C VAL A 4 23.23 60.70 -22.00
N GLY A 5 21.93 60.39 -22.14
CA GLY A 5 21.24 59.43 -21.23
C GLY A 5 21.77 58.03 -21.41
N SER A 6 22.18 57.41 -20.32
CA SER A 6 22.53 55.96 -20.27
C SER A 6 21.32 55.10 -20.68
N PRO A 7 21.49 54.05 -21.46
CA PRO A 7 20.39 53.14 -21.80
C PRO A 7 19.89 52.40 -20.56
N PRO A 8 18.60 52.06 -20.50
CA PRO A 8 18.05 51.32 -19.37
C PRO A 8 18.68 49.91 -19.29
N VAL A 9 19.15 49.57 -18.09
CA VAL A 9 19.60 48.22 -17.79
C VAL A 9 18.35 47.31 -17.88
N THR A 10 18.27 46.56 -18.95
CA THR A 10 17.28 45.48 -19.08
C THR A 10 17.62 44.47 -18.02
N MET A 11 16.79 44.39 -16.98
CA MET A 11 16.86 43.27 -16.03
C MET A 11 16.67 41.97 -16.83
N LEU A 12 17.73 41.18 -16.93
CA LEU A 12 17.66 39.80 -17.36
C LEU A 12 16.69 39.11 -16.39
N GLY A 13 15.48 38.77 -16.86
CA GLY A 13 14.56 37.93 -16.09
C GLY A 13 15.33 36.71 -15.63
N SER A 14 15.28 36.37 -14.35
CA SER A 14 15.90 35.16 -13.83
C SER A 14 15.37 33.98 -14.64
N MET A 15 16.25 33.25 -15.32
CA MET A 15 15.85 32.02 -15.99
C MET A 15 15.30 31.09 -14.91
N SER A 16 14.08 30.59 -15.15
CA SER A 16 13.45 29.56 -14.28
C SER A 16 14.38 28.37 -14.16
N THR A 17 14.42 27.77 -12.98
CA THR A 17 15.18 26.51 -12.78
C THR A 17 14.41 25.31 -13.37
N ARG A 18 15.10 24.23 -13.70
CA ARG A 18 14.45 22.99 -14.15
C ARG A 18 13.42 22.49 -13.15
N THR A 19 13.68 22.68 -11.86
CA THR A 19 12.75 22.35 -10.77
C THR A 19 11.47 23.17 -10.89
N GLU A 20 11.56 24.50 -11.04
CA GLU A 20 10.39 25.39 -11.15
C GLU A 20 9.55 25.07 -12.40
N ASP A 21 10.20 24.87 -13.54
CA ASP A 21 9.53 24.52 -14.80
C ASP A 21 8.79 23.19 -14.69
N THR A 22 9.41 22.18 -14.09
CA THR A 22 8.81 20.86 -13.90
C THR A 22 7.63 20.92 -12.96
N ILE A 23 7.75 21.61 -11.82
CA ILE A 23 6.63 21.78 -10.87
C ILE A 23 5.49 22.58 -11.50
N ALA A 24 5.78 23.59 -12.33
CA ALA A 24 4.76 24.34 -13.05
C ALA A 24 4.02 23.47 -14.08
N LEU A 25 4.72 22.53 -14.73
CA LEU A 25 4.13 21.56 -15.65
C LEU A 25 3.25 20.54 -14.89
N ASP A 26 3.76 20.02 -13.78
CA ASP A 26 3.06 19.11 -12.89
C ASP A 26 1.72 19.71 -12.41
N ARG A 27 1.75 20.93 -11.88
CA ARG A 27 0.56 21.66 -11.42
C ARG A 27 -0.51 21.87 -12.50
N ARG A 28 -0.12 21.90 -13.78
CA ARG A 28 -1.06 22.10 -14.89
C ARG A 28 -1.69 20.80 -15.39
N HIS A 29 -1.00 19.66 -15.23
CA HIS A 29 -1.38 18.43 -15.92
C HIS A 29 -1.56 17.21 -15.01
N VAL A 30 -1.05 17.24 -13.77
CA VAL A 30 -1.26 16.15 -12.79
C VAL A 30 -2.42 16.52 -11.88
N ALA A 31 -3.30 15.56 -11.58
CA ALA A 31 -4.40 15.78 -10.67
C ALA A 31 -3.89 16.13 -9.26
N HIS A 32 -4.53 17.09 -8.59
CA HIS A 32 -4.08 17.64 -7.31
C HIS A 32 -4.57 16.78 -6.13
N ASN A 33 -4.39 15.48 -6.21
CA ASN A 33 -4.76 14.51 -5.16
C ASN A 33 -3.62 14.24 -4.15
N TYR A 34 -2.44 14.81 -4.38
CA TYR A 34 -1.29 14.79 -3.48
C TYR A 34 -0.68 16.19 -3.34
N ALA A 35 0.07 16.41 -2.25
CA ALA A 35 0.89 17.60 -2.05
C ALA A 35 2.38 17.18 -2.04
N PRO A 36 3.02 16.99 -3.20
CA PRO A 36 4.40 16.53 -3.27
C PRO A 36 5.37 17.57 -2.70
N LEU A 37 6.49 17.08 -2.17
CA LEU A 37 7.61 17.95 -1.77
C LEU A 37 8.14 18.73 -2.98
N PRO A 38 8.69 19.95 -2.79
CA PRO A 38 9.23 20.75 -3.88
C PRO A 38 10.60 20.25 -4.36
N VAL A 39 10.68 18.96 -4.64
CA VAL A 39 11.88 18.23 -5.10
C VAL A 39 11.52 17.46 -6.36
N VAL A 40 12.26 17.68 -7.44
CA VAL A 40 12.07 16.96 -8.70
C VAL A 40 13.13 15.86 -8.80
N ALA A 41 12.79 14.66 -8.40
CA ALA A 41 13.69 13.51 -8.45
C ALA A 41 14.05 13.15 -9.90
N ALA A 42 15.34 13.00 -10.18
CA ALA A 42 15.85 12.64 -11.51
C ALA A 42 16.53 11.26 -11.54
N SER A 43 17.20 10.88 -10.49
CA SER A 43 17.85 9.58 -10.36
C SER A 43 17.93 9.15 -8.90
N ALA A 44 18.16 7.85 -8.69
CA ALA A 44 18.35 7.32 -7.35
C ALA A 44 19.26 6.07 -7.37
N LEU A 45 19.96 5.82 -6.26
CA LEU A 45 20.79 4.63 -6.05
C LEU A 45 20.85 4.29 -4.55
N GLY A 46 20.57 3.04 -4.19
CA GLY A 46 20.51 2.63 -2.79
C GLY A 46 19.49 3.45 -2.01
N ALA A 47 19.90 4.15 -0.97
CA ALA A 47 19.06 5.02 -0.16
C ALA A 47 19.13 6.51 -0.56
N TRP A 48 19.67 6.84 -1.72
CA TRP A 48 19.88 8.24 -2.13
C TRP A 48 19.12 8.58 -3.38
N ILE A 49 18.41 9.73 -3.34
CA ILE A 49 17.76 10.36 -4.49
C ILE A 49 18.60 11.59 -4.91
N THR A 50 18.74 11.81 -6.20
CA THR A 50 19.34 13.02 -6.77
C THR A 50 18.28 13.77 -7.56
N ASP A 51 18.12 15.07 -7.31
CA ASP A 51 17.18 15.92 -8.03
C ASP A 51 17.73 16.40 -9.39
N VAL A 52 16.89 17.10 -10.13
CA VAL A 52 17.25 17.64 -11.46
C VAL A 52 18.34 18.72 -11.42
N GLU A 53 18.60 19.30 -10.24
CA GLU A 53 19.67 20.29 -10.01
C GLU A 53 20.95 19.62 -9.47
N GLY A 54 20.97 18.28 -9.32
CA GLY A 54 22.13 17.51 -8.83
C GLY A 54 22.26 17.45 -7.30
N ARG A 55 21.28 17.95 -6.53
CA ARG A 55 21.31 17.85 -5.06
C ARG A 55 20.91 16.46 -4.63
N ARG A 56 21.55 15.97 -3.58
CA ARG A 56 21.30 14.62 -3.05
C ARG A 56 20.49 14.66 -1.76
N TYR A 57 19.56 13.70 -1.64
CA TYR A 57 18.69 13.52 -0.48
C TYR A 57 18.75 12.07 -0.01
N LEU A 58 18.80 11.86 1.30
CA LEU A 58 18.57 10.54 1.88
C LEU A 58 17.06 10.25 1.81
N ASP A 59 16.70 9.16 1.14
CA ASP A 59 15.32 8.73 1.02
C ASP A 59 14.86 7.98 2.28
N CYS A 60 14.24 8.70 3.20
CA CYS A 60 13.64 8.12 4.40
C CYS A 60 12.16 7.73 4.20
N LEU A 61 11.60 7.95 3.01
CA LEU A 61 10.22 7.58 2.66
C LEU A 61 10.16 6.20 2.00
N ALA A 62 11.17 5.86 1.18
CA ALA A 62 11.29 4.59 0.47
C ALA A 62 10.01 4.20 -0.30
N ALA A 63 9.36 5.18 -0.97
CA ALA A 63 8.07 5.01 -1.65
C ALA A 63 7.01 4.32 -0.76
N TYR A 64 6.81 4.84 0.45
CA TYR A 64 5.92 4.27 1.47
C TYR A 64 6.27 2.82 1.82
N SER A 65 7.54 2.56 2.07
CA SER A 65 8.12 1.24 2.36
C SER A 65 8.18 0.24 1.21
N ALA A 66 7.89 0.65 -0.03
CA ALA A 66 7.92 -0.25 -1.19
C ALA A 66 9.33 -0.52 -1.75
N VAL A 67 10.32 0.35 -1.45
CA VAL A 67 11.70 0.23 -1.94
C VAL A 67 12.60 -0.40 -0.87
N ASN A 68 12.23 -1.61 -0.41
CA ASN A 68 12.95 -2.31 0.68
C ASN A 68 14.39 -2.67 0.34
N PHE A 69 14.67 -2.95 -0.93
CA PHE A 69 16.01 -3.35 -1.40
C PHE A 69 16.85 -2.18 -1.90
N GLY A 70 16.37 -0.94 -1.70
CA GLY A 70 16.99 0.27 -2.20
C GLY A 70 16.70 0.52 -3.68
N HIS A 71 16.93 1.76 -4.10
CA HIS A 71 16.79 2.15 -5.51
C HIS A 71 17.81 1.43 -6.38
N ARG A 72 17.36 0.89 -7.52
CA ARG A 72 18.20 0.27 -8.54
C ARG A 72 19.08 -0.86 -7.99
N ASN A 73 18.56 -1.72 -7.14
CA ASN A 73 19.26 -2.93 -6.73
C ASN A 73 19.74 -3.69 -7.99
N PRO A 74 21.06 -3.97 -8.13
CA PRO A 74 21.61 -4.48 -9.39
C PRO A 74 21.04 -5.84 -9.79
N GLU A 75 20.76 -6.73 -8.86
CA GLU A 75 20.19 -8.05 -9.15
C GLU A 75 18.75 -7.94 -9.67
N VAL A 76 17.94 -7.10 -9.04
CA VAL A 76 16.55 -6.84 -9.47
C VAL A 76 16.52 -6.21 -10.86
N ILE A 77 17.39 -5.22 -11.12
CA ILE A 77 17.49 -4.56 -12.43
C ILE A 77 17.96 -5.53 -13.51
N ALA A 78 18.98 -6.37 -13.22
CA ALA A 78 19.45 -7.36 -14.19
C ALA A 78 18.36 -8.39 -14.53
N ALA A 79 17.60 -8.88 -13.53
CA ALA A 79 16.48 -9.79 -13.76
C ALA A 79 15.37 -9.14 -14.61
N ALA A 80 15.07 -7.85 -14.36
CA ALA A 80 14.07 -7.10 -15.15
C ALA A 80 14.51 -6.95 -16.60
N HIS A 81 15.76 -6.56 -16.87
CA HIS A 81 16.30 -6.47 -18.23
C HIS A 81 16.24 -7.81 -18.96
N ALA A 82 16.71 -8.89 -18.34
CA ALA A 82 16.67 -10.21 -18.93
C ALA A 82 15.24 -10.68 -19.26
N GLN A 83 14.26 -10.33 -18.41
CA GLN A 83 12.85 -10.67 -18.66
C GLN A 83 12.25 -9.83 -19.80
N LEU A 84 12.56 -8.54 -19.86
CA LEU A 84 12.09 -7.65 -20.94
C LEU A 84 12.62 -8.09 -22.32
N ASP A 85 13.86 -8.56 -22.38
CA ASP A 85 14.45 -9.07 -23.62
C ASP A 85 13.84 -10.41 -24.07
N ALA A 86 13.25 -11.19 -23.15
CA ALA A 86 12.66 -12.49 -23.44
C ALA A 86 11.16 -12.41 -23.71
N LEU A 87 10.39 -11.79 -22.80
CA LEU A 87 8.93 -11.71 -22.89
C LEU A 87 8.43 -10.60 -21.97
N THR A 88 7.79 -9.58 -22.54
CA THR A 88 7.29 -8.42 -21.78
C THR A 88 5.97 -8.67 -21.08
N LEU A 89 4.99 -9.28 -21.79
CA LEU A 89 3.64 -9.50 -21.29
C LEU A 89 3.01 -10.72 -21.93
N VAL A 90 2.37 -11.56 -21.11
CA VAL A 90 1.50 -12.65 -21.56
C VAL A 90 0.23 -12.65 -20.71
N SER A 91 -0.94 -12.87 -21.35
CA SER A 91 -2.20 -12.96 -20.60
C SER A 91 -2.30 -14.27 -19.80
N ARG A 92 -3.22 -14.31 -18.84
CA ARG A 92 -3.55 -15.52 -18.07
C ARG A 92 -4.14 -16.66 -18.93
N ALA A 93 -4.40 -16.42 -20.21
CA ALA A 93 -4.77 -17.47 -21.17
C ALA A 93 -3.59 -18.42 -21.48
N PHE A 94 -2.37 -18.01 -21.13
CA PHE A 94 -1.16 -18.83 -21.28
C PHE A 94 -0.54 -19.11 -19.91
N HIS A 95 0.14 -20.22 -19.79
CA HIS A 95 1.06 -20.44 -18.70
C HIS A 95 2.36 -19.65 -18.91
N SER A 96 2.96 -19.17 -17.84
CA SER A 96 4.27 -18.50 -17.87
C SER A 96 5.28 -19.32 -17.08
N ASP A 97 6.47 -19.47 -17.65
CA ASP A 97 7.62 -20.16 -17.02
C ASP A 97 8.14 -19.40 -15.79
N ARG A 98 7.76 -18.14 -15.60
CA ARG A 98 8.17 -17.31 -14.46
C ARG A 98 7.10 -17.19 -13.39
N LEU A 99 5.83 -17.12 -13.77
CA LEU A 99 4.75 -16.91 -12.81
C LEU A 99 4.57 -18.08 -11.84
N ALA A 100 4.58 -19.31 -12.33
CA ALA A 100 4.38 -20.49 -11.48
C ALA A 100 5.51 -20.68 -10.45
N PRO A 101 6.81 -20.62 -10.81
CA PRO A 101 7.89 -20.65 -9.83
C PRO A 101 7.85 -19.48 -8.83
N PHE A 102 7.50 -18.28 -9.27
CA PHE A 102 7.30 -17.13 -8.37
C PHE A 102 6.20 -17.41 -7.34
N CYS A 103 5.03 -17.85 -7.80
CA CYS A 103 3.91 -18.15 -6.89
C CYS A 103 4.26 -19.29 -5.93
N ALA A 104 4.98 -20.32 -6.37
CA ALA A 104 5.42 -21.42 -5.50
C ALA A 104 6.38 -20.92 -4.40
N ALA A 105 7.37 -20.12 -4.77
CA ALA A 105 8.32 -19.54 -3.81
C ALA A 105 7.61 -18.60 -2.81
N LEU A 106 6.68 -17.76 -3.28
CA LEU A 106 5.94 -16.84 -2.42
C LEU A 106 4.96 -17.60 -1.50
N ALA A 107 4.27 -18.64 -2.00
CA ALA A 107 3.40 -19.48 -1.21
C ALA A 107 4.18 -20.15 -0.06
N GLN A 108 5.35 -20.71 -0.37
CA GLN A 108 6.25 -21.27 0.63
C GLN A 108 6.71 -20.24 1.66
N LEU A 109 7.09 -19.02 1.21
CA LEU A 109 7.50 -17.93 2.09
C LEU A 109 6.38 -17.50 3.05
N CYS A 110 5.15 -17.45 2.55
CA CYS A 110 3.97 -17.07 3.34
C CYS A 110 3.39 -18.22 4.18
N GLY A 111 3.85 -19.45 4.03
CA GLY A 111 3.25 -20.65 4.65
C GLY A 111 1.81 -20.85 4.19
N LYS A 112 1.52 -20.65 2.90
CA LYS A 112 0.21 -20.78 2.26
C LYS A 112 0.28 -21.72 1.05
N ASP A 113 -0.86 -22.23 0.62
CA ASP A 113 -0.91 -23.16 -0.50
C ASP A 113 -0.87 -22.46 -1.86
N MET A 114 -1.45 -21.27 -1.96
CA MET A 114 -1.67 -20.57 -3.23
C MET A 114 -1.44 -19.05 -3.12
N VAL A 115 -1.10 -18.46 -4.26
CA VAL A 115 -0.94 -17.01 -4.44
C VAL A 115 -1.88 -16.53 -5.53
N LEU A 116 -2.59 -15.44 -5.26
CA LEU A 116 -3.39 -14.69 -6.24
C LEU A 116 -2.72 -13.33 -6.49
N PRO A 117 -1.87 -13.18 -7.53
CA PRO A 117 -1.18 -11.94 -7.80
C PRO A 117 -2.13 -10.84 -8.26
N MET A 118 -1.92 -9.62 -7.75
CA MET A 118 -2.63 -8.40 -8.12
C MET A 118 -1.61 -7.32 -8.52
N ASN A 119 -2.08 -6.21 -9.11
CA ASN A 119 -1.22 -5.13 -9.58
C ASN A 119 -0.91 -4.10 -8.50
N SER A 120 -1.76 -3.99 -7.49
CA SER A 120 -1.61 -3.02 -6.40
C SER A 120 -2.11 -3.57 -5.07
N GLY A 121 -1.72 -2.91 -3.96
CA GLY A 121 -2.20 -3.25 -2.63
C GLY A 121 -3.72 -3.11 -2.50
N ALA A 122 -4.30 -2.05 -3.08
CA ALA A 122 -5.75 -1.86 -3.08
C ALA A 122 -6.49 -3.01 -3.79
N GLU A 123 -5.97 -3.49 -4.92
CA GLU A 123 -6.55 -4.65 -5.62
C GLU A 123 -6.40 -5.94 -4.81
N ALA A 124 -5.29 -6.11 -4.09
CA ALA A 124 -5.08 -7.26 -3.22
C ALA A 124 -6.11 -7.26 -2.07
N VAL A 125 -6.32 -6.11 -1.42
CA VAL A 125 -7.33 -5.97 -0.36
C VAL A 125 -8.74 -6.18 -0.88
N GLU A 126 -9.11 -5.58 -2.02
CA GLU A 126 -10.43 -5.81 -2.67
C GLU A 126 -10.65 -7.30 -2.98
N SER A 127 -9.60 -7.99 -3.43
CA SER A 127 -9.66 -9.42 -3.73
C SER A 127 -9.80 -10.25 -2.45
N ALA A 128 -9.09 -9.90 -1.38
CA ALA A 128 -9.20 -10.55 -0.07
C ALA A 128 -10.62 -10.38 0.51
N ILE A 129 -11.20 -9.18 0.43
CA ILE A 129 -12.59 -8.90 0.83
C ILE A 129 -13.56 -9.79 0.04
N LYS A 130 -13.41 -9.87 -1.28
CA LYS A 130 -14.26 -10.71 -2.15
C LYS A 130 -14.12 -12.19 -1.78
N VAL A 131 -12.91 -12.68 -1.60
CA VAL A 131 -12.64 -14.07 -1.21
C VAL A 131 -13.27 -14.40 0.14
N ALA A 132 -13.10 -13.52 1.13
CA ALA A 132 -13.68 -13.69 2.46
C ALA A 132 -15.21 -13.75 2.43
N ARG A 133 -15.86 -12.87 1.67
CA ARG A 133 -17.33 -12.89 1.51
C ARG A 133 -17.81 -14.14 0.80
N LYS A 134 -17.10 -14.59 -0.24
CA LYS A 134 -17.44 -15.80 -0.95
C LYS A 134 -17.24 -17.05 -0.06
N TRP A 135 -16.13 -17.14 0.66
CA TRP A 135 -15.90 -18.21 1.63
C TRP A 135 -16.97 -18.22 2.72
N GLY A 136 -17.35 -17.06 3.24
CA GLY A 136 -18.42 -16.93 4.22
C GLY A 136 -19.74 -17.50 3.73
N ALA A 137 -20.10 -17.25 2.48
CA ALA A 137 -21.35 -17.76 1.90
C ALA A 137 -21.27 -19.25 1.53
N ASP A 138 -20.18 -19.67 0.87
CA ASP A 138 -20.09 -21.03 0.29
C ASP A 138 -19.61 -22.08 1.30
N VAL A 139 -18.84 -21.70 2.32
CA VAL A 139 -18.19 -22.61 3.27
C VAL A 139 -18.74 -22.45 4.68
N LYS A 140 -18.75 -21.21 5.22
CA LYS A 140 -19.26 -20.94 6.59
C LYS A 140 -20.79 -20.98 6.67
N GLY A 141 -21.49 -20.80 5.54
CA GLY A 141 -22.96 -20.83 5.48
C GLY A 141 -23.62 -19.51 5.87
N VAL A 142 -22.89 -18.40 5.86
CA VAL A 142 -23.48 -17.07 6.10
C VAL A 142 -24.39 -16.71 4.92
N PRO A 143 -25.64 -16.25 5.19
CA PRO A 143 -26.56 -15.91 4.11
C PRO A 143 -25.96 -14.85 3.16
N ALA A 144 -26.24 -14.99 1.87
CA ALA A 144 -25.73 -14.10 0.84
C ALA A 144 -26.00 -12.63 1.16
N GLY A 145 -24.98 -11.79 1.06
CA GLY A 145 -25.07 -10.37 1.36
C GLY A 145 -25.02 -9.99 2.85
N GLN A 146 -24.93 -10.96 3.77
CA GLN A 146 -24.89 -10.68 5.23
C GLN A 146 -23.48 -10.83 5.82
N GLY A 147 -22.49 -11.27 5.04
CA GLY A 147 -21.11 -11.43 5.51
C GLY A 147 -20.50 -10.09 5.96
N THR A 148 -20.10 -10.03 7.25
CA THR A 148 -19.48 -8.87 7.88
C THR A 148 -17.98 -9.08 8.01
N ILE A 149 -17.20 -8.05 7.71
CA ILE A 149 -15.74 -8.01 7.92
C ILE A 149 -15.46 -6.98 9.02
N ILE A 150 -14.75 -7.42 10.07
CA ILE A 150 -14.28 -6.53 11.13
C ILE A 150 -12.96 -5.91 10.68
N VAL A 151 -12.83 -4.60 10.85
CA VAL A 151 -11.64 -3.80 10.54
C VAL A 151 -11.18 -3.03 11.75
N ALA A 152 -9.91 -2.70 11.83
CA ALA A 152 -9.41 -1.81 12.87
C ALA A 152 -9.69 -0.33 12.52
N ARG A 153 -9.90 0.53 13.54
CA ARG A 153 -9.95 1.98 13.34
C ARG A 153 -8.59 2.53 12.88
N ASN A 154 -8.64 3.68 12.22
CA ASN A 154 -7.47 4.39 11.68
C ASN A 154 -6.66 3.54 10.68
N ASN A 155 -7.30 2.56 10.05
CA ASN A 155 -6.67 1.70 9.06
C ASN A 155 -6.36 2.44 7.75
N PHE A 156 -5.38 1.89 7.02
CA PHE A 156 -5.14 2.25 5.64
C PHE A 156 -4.97 1.01 4.76
N HIS A 157 -5.99 0.70 3.96
CA HIS A 157 -5.99 -0.45 3.05
C HIS A 157 -6.10 -0.05 1.57
N GLY A 158 -6.01 1.25 1.28
CA GLY A 158 -6.17 1.83 -0.05
C GLY A 158 -7.30 2.86 -0.12
N ARG A 159 -7.67 3.27 -1.33
CA ARG A 159 -8.66 4.34 -1.58
C ARG A 159 -9.72 3.97 -2.61
N THR A 160 -10.00 2.70 -2.82
CA THR A 160 -11.11 2.24 -3.67
C THR A 160 -12.46 2.50 -2.99
N THR A 161 -13.54 2.45 -3.77
CA THR A 161 -14.91 2.71 -3.27
C THR A 161 -15.30 1.79 -2.11
N THR A 162 -14.89 0.50 -2.15
CA THR A 162 -15.14 -0.42 -1.04
C THR A 162 -14.29 -0.07 0.19
N ILE A 163 -13.00 0.18 0.00
CA ILE A 163 -12.06 0.43 1.10
C ILE A 163 -12.40 1.71 1.85
N ILE A 164 -12.74 2.80 1.16
CA ILE A 164 -13.13 4.05 1.83
C ILE A 164 -14.42 3.93 2.63
N SER A 165 -15.21 2.87 2.42
CA SER A 165 -16.44 2.64 3.17
C SER A 165 -16.21 2.40 4.66
N PHE A 166 -15.03 1.92 5.03
CA PHE A 166 -14.61 1.66 6.41
C PHE A 166 -13.37 2.47 6.84
N SER A 167 -13.00 3.49 6.08
CA SER A 167 -11.93 4.42 6.46
C SER A 167 -12.42 5.44 7.47
N ASP A 168 -11.56 5.80 8.42
CA ASP A 168 -11.78 6.91 9.36
C ASP A 168 -11.23 8.25 8.80
N ASP A 169 -10.55 8.24 7.65
CA ASP A 169 -10.07 9.46 6.98
C ASP A 169 -11.21 10.17 6.23
N ASP A 170 -11.71 11.24 6.81
CA ASP A 170 -12.76 12.07 6.21
C ASP A 170 -12.36 12.63 4.83
N THR A 171 -11.07 12.90 4.60
CA THR A 171 -10.59 13.41 3.31
C THR A 171 -10.74 12.38 2.20
N ALA A 172 -10.47 11.11 2.52
CA ALA A 172 -10.63 10.01 1.58
C ALA A 172 -12.09 9.57 1.41
N ARG A 173 -12.97 9.89 2.36
CA ARG A 173 -14.33 9.36 2.44
C ARG A 173 -15.41 10.34 2.02
N ARG A 174 -15.35 11.59 2.48
CA ARG A 174 -16.45 12.58 2.33
C ARG A 174 -16.74 12.88 0.86
N GLY A 175 -18.00 12.68 0.47
CA GLY A 175 -18.48 12.98 -0.89
C GLY A 175 -18.36 11.82 -1.89
N PHE A 176 -17.80 10.68 -1.50
CA PHE A 176 -17.58 9.52 -2.38
C PHE A 176 -18.58 8.37 -2.15
N GLY A 177 -19.69 8.62 -1.40
CA GLY A 177 -20.76 7.64 -1.24
C GLY A 177 -21.56 7.41 -2.54
N PRO A 178 -22.41 6.35 -2.61
CA PRO A 178 -22.81 5.47 -1.52
C PRO A 178 -21.70 4.49 -1.09
N TYR A 179 -21.66 4.16 0.20
CA TYR A 179 -20.65 3.29 0.78
C TYR A 179 -21.05 1.82 0.72
N THR A 180 -20.06 0.95 0.52
CA THR A 180 -20.24 -0.50 0.54
C THR A 180 -20.53 -0.99 1.96
N PRO A 181 -21.64 -1.71 2.22
CA PRO A 181 -21.99 -2.22 3.54
C PRO A 181 -21.20 -3.48 3.92
N GLY A 182 -21.39 -3.94 5.17
CA GLY A 182 -20.84 -5.19 5.68
C GLY A 182 -19.45 -5.04 6.30
N PHE A 183 -19.19 -3.88 6.89
CA PHE A 183 -17.98 -3.63 7.68
C PHE A 183 -18.32 -3.15 9.08
N ARG A 184 -17.51 -3.56 10.07
CA ARG A 184 -17.60 -3.15 11.47
C ARG A 184 -16.22 -2.74 11.96
N SER A 185 -16.06 -1.51 12.45
CA SER A 185 -14.79 -0.99 12.96
C SER A 185 -14.69 -1.18 14.47
N VAL A 186 -13.50 -1.63 14.92
CA VAL A 186 -13.13 -1.75 16.34
C VAL A 186 -11.81 -1.02 16.60
N GLU A 187 -11.50 -0.69 17.84
CA GLU A 187 -10.24 -0.05 18.19
C GLU A 187 -9.05 -0.99 17.90
N PHE A 188 -8.00 -0.44 17.28
CA PHE A 188 -6.76 -1.18 17.02
C PHE A 188 -6.05 -1.47 18.34
N GLY A 189 -5.61 -2.72 18.53
CA GLY A 189 -4.95 -3.14 19.76
C GLY A 189 -5.89 -3.62 20.86
N ASP A 190 -7.21 -3.48 20.69
CA ASP A 190 -8.22 -3.95 21.63
C ASP A 190 -8.83 -5.30 21.18
N ALA A 191 -8.29 -6.39 21.71
CA ALA A 191 -8.76 -7.72 21.38
C ALA A 191 -10.10 -8.09 22.08
N ASP A 192 -10.47 -7.40 23.15
CA ASP A 192 -11.76 -7.61 23.83
C ASP A 192 -12.88 -6.96 23.02
N ALA A 193 -12.70 -5.73 22.56
CA ALA A 193 -13.62 -5.08 21.63
C ALA A 193 -13.78 -5.88 20.32
N LEU A 194 -12.72 -6.51 19.83
CA LEU A 194 -12.80 -7.38 18.66
C LEU A 194 -13.61 -8.65 18.97
N ALA A 195 -13.42 -9.27 20.15
CA ALA A 195 -14.18 -10.45 20.56
C ALA A 195 -15.68 -10.14 20.66
N ASP A 196 -16.04 -9.01 21.27
CA ASP A 196 -17.42 -8.56 21.39
C ASP A 196 -18.08 -8.21 20.03
N ALA A 197 -17.27 -7.88 19.03
CA ALA A 197 -17.73 -7.54 17.69
C ALA A 197 -17.97 -8.78 16.80
N ILE A 198 -17.43 -9.95 17.15
CA ILE A 198 -17.61 -11.17 16.38
C ILE A 198 -19.02 -11.73 16.60
N ASP A 199 -19.71 -12.05 15.50
CA ASP A 199 -21.01 -12.70 15.48
C ASP A 199 -21.08 -13.80 14.41
N ASP A 200 -22.24 -14.45 14.28
CA ASP A 200 -22.45 -15.53 13.32
C ASP A 200 -22.30 -15.11 11.84
N HIS A 201 -22.43 -13.83 11.56
CA HIS A 201 -22.26 -13.25 10.23
C HIS A 201 -20.81 -12.78 9.95
N THR A 202 -19.94 -12.80 10.94
CA THR A 202 -18.55 -12.39 10.79
C THR A 202 -17.77 -13.40 9.96
N VAL A 203 -17.27 -12.97 8.80
CA VAL A 203 -16.54 -13.83 7.86
C VAL A 203 -15.03 -13.59 7.90
N ALA A 204 -14.58 -12.39 8.25
CA ALA A 204 -13.16 -12.08 8.36
C ALA A 204 -12.89 -10.96 9.35
N VAL A 205 -11.64 -10.93 9.83
CA VAL A 205 -10.97 -9.77 10.43
C VAL A 205 -9.88 -9.33 9.47
N LEU A 206 -9.90 -8.06 9.07
CA LEU A 206 -8.88 -7.43 8.23
C LEU A 206 -8.15 -6.36 9.05
N LEU A 207 -6.84 -6.48 9.15
CA LEU A 207 -6.00 -5.54 9.91
C LEU A 207 -4.57 -5.47 9.35
N GLU A 208 -3.90 -4.36 9.65
CA GLU A 208 -2.46 -4.21 9.49
C GLU A 208 -1.78 -4.75 10.77
N PRO A 209 -0.71 -5.55 10.69
CA PRO A 209 0.02 -5.97 11.90
C PRO A 209 0.66 -4.80 12.66
N ILE A 210 1.09 -3.80 11.92
CA ILE A 210 1.54 -2.48 12.39
C ILE A 210 0.85 -1.46 11.50
N GLN A 211 0.07 -0.55 12.07
CA GLN A 211 -0.55 0.50 11.27
C GLN A 211 0.48 1.54 10.85
N GLY A 212 0.70 1.65 9.54
CA GLY A 212 1.70 2.56 8.98
C GLY A 212 1.21 3.99 8.90
N GLU A 213 0.15 4.22 8.14
CA GLU A 213 -0.38 5.56 7.84
C GLU A 213 -1.01 6.25 9.07
N ALA A 214 -1.40 5.49 10.09
CA ALA A 214 -1.86 6.03 11.36
C ALA A 214 -0.74 6.63 12.24
N GLY A 215 0.53 6.56 11.80
CA GLY A 215 1.69 7.11 12.51
C GLY A 215 2.59 6.05 13.15
N ILE A 216 2.72 4.88 12.51
CA ILE A 216 3.52 3.74 12.95
C ILE A 216 3.05 3.22 14.31
N VAL A 217 1.81 2.76 14.36
CA VAL A 217 1.21 2.24 15.59
C VAL A 217 1.50 0.75 15.73
N VAL A 218 2.30 0.39 16.74
CA VAL A 218 2.59 -1.01 17.09
C VAL A 218 1.57 -1.45 18.15
N PRO A 219 0.86 -2.56 17.95
CA PRO A 219 -0.15 -3.01 18.91
C PRO A 219 0.48 -3.61 20.18
N PRO A 220 -0.29 -3.80 21.26
CA PRO A 220 0.14 -4.57 22.43
C PRO A 220 0.66 -5.96 22.05
N GLY A 221 1.64 -6.48 22.81
CA GLY A 221 2.36 -7.70 22.46
C GLY A 221 1.52 -8.98 22.39
N ASP A 222 0.35 -9.01 23.00
CA ASP A 222 -0.58 -10.14 23.00
C ASP A 222 -1.74 -9.96 21.98
N TYR A 223 -1.86 -8.81 21.35
CA TYR A 223 -3.00 -8.48 20.46
C TYR A 223 -3.14 -9.44 19.28
N LEU A 224 -2.13 -9.52 18.41
CA LEU A 224 -2.20 -10.39 17.23
C LEU A 224 -2.36 -11.88 17.56
N PRO A 225 -1.65 -12.45 18.56
CA PRO A 225 -1.92 -13.80 19.04
C PRO A 225 -3.36 -14.01 19.52
N ARG A 226 -3.95 -13.02 20.20
CA ARG A 226 -5.35 -13.07 20.63
C ARG A 226 -6.30 -13.03 19.42
N VAL A 227 -6.09 -12.10 18.50
CA VAL A 227 -6.88 -12.00 17.25
C VAL A 227 -6.83 -13.33 16.49
N ARG A 228 -5.65 -13.93 16.33
CA ARG A 228 -5.52 -15.24 15.66
C ARG A 228 -6.35 -16.34 16.37
N ARG A 229 -6.26 -16.42 17.70
CA ARG A 229 -7.05 -17.40 18.47
C ARG A 229 -8.55 -17.16 18.32
N LEU A 230 -9.02 -15.92 18.44
CA LEU A 230 -10.44 -15.56 18.26
C LEU A 230 -10.94 -15.96 16.87
N CYS A 231 -10.19 -15.61 15.83
CA CYS A 231 -10.54 -16.00 14.45
C CYS A 231 -10.64 -17.52 14.29
N THR A 232 -9.74 -18.29 14.92
CA THR A 232 -9.77 -19.76 14.86
C THR A 232 -10.97 -20.33 15.63
N GLN A 233 -11.28 -19.80 16.82
CA GLN A 233 -12.38 -20.27 17.68
C GLN A 233 -13.76 -20.03 17.06
N HIS A 234 -13.90 -18.95 16.29
CA HIS A 234 -15.19 -18.54 15.70
C HIS A 234 -15.30 -18.88 14.21
N ASP A 235 -14.36 -19.66 13.66
CA ASP A 235 -14.30 -19.95 12.22
C ASP A 235 -14.41 -18.67 11.38
N VAL A 236 -13.48 -17.74 11.62
CA VAL A 236 -13.37 -16.43 10.95
C VAL A 236 -12.01 -16.33 10.28
N LEU A 237 -11.96 -15.86 9.06
CA LEU A 237 -10.70 -15.64 8.35
C LEU A 237 -9.92 -14.47 8.99
N MET A 238 -8.59 -14.61 9.11
CA MET A 238 -7.72 -13.51 9.47
C MET A 238 -6.96 -13.05 8.23
N ILE A 239 -7.16 -11.79 7.85
CA ILE A 239 -6.48 -11.14 6.73
C ILE A 239 -5.48 -10.14 7.32
N ALA A 240 -4.19 -10.44 7.20
CA ALA A 240 -3.11 -9.55 7.60
C ALA A 240 -2.65 -8.75 6.38
N ASP A 241 -2.83 -7.44 6.42
CA ASP A 241 -2.33 -6.53 5.40
C ASP A 241 -0.86 -6.20 5.69
N GLU A 242 0.02 -6.91 5.02
CA GLU A 242 1.48 -6.76 5.12
C GLU A 242 2.07 -5.92 3.97
N ILE A 243 1.24 -5.16 3.24
CA ILE A 243 1.67 -4.39 2.07
C ILE A 243 2.75 -3.38 2.44
N GLN A 244 2.62 -2.72 3.59
CA GLN A 244 3.61 -1.76 4.06
C GLN A 244 4.63 -2.38 5.01
N SER A 245 4.24 -3.35 5.84
CA SER A 245 5.05 -3.90 6.94
C SER A 245 5.83 -5.17 6.58
N GLY A 246 5.42 -5.88 5.52
CA GLY A 246 6.01 -7.15 5.13
C GLY A 246 7.34 -7.06 4.37
N LEU A 247 7.82 -8.21 3.94
CA LEU A 247 9.01 -8.40 3.13
C LEU A 247 10.26 -7.71 3.71
N ALA A 248 10.53 -8.02 4.98
CA ALA A 248 11.68 -7.57 5.76
C ALA A 248 11.69 -6.09 6.18
N ARG A 249 10.61 -5.31 5.94
CA ARG A 249 10.56 -3.91 6.38
C ARG A 249 10.78 -3.74 7.88
N THR A 250 10.27 -4.65 8.69
CA THR A 250 10.35 -4.60 10.17
C THR A 250 11.47 -5.45 10.76
N GLY A 251 12.36 -6.01 9.92
CA GLY A 251 13.46 -6.88 10.35
C GLY A 251 13.09 -8.37 10.46
N ARG A 252 11.84 -8.72 10.15
CA ARG A 252 11.35 -10.10 9.95
C ARG A 252 10.75 -10.21 8.56
N THR A 253 10.56 -11.43 8.05
CA THR A 253 9.95 -11.65 6.73
C THR A 253 8.59 -10.98 6.65
N PHE A 254 7.74 -11.20 7.66
CA PHE A 254 6.49 -10.50 7.86
C PHE A 254 6.46 -9.85 9.23
N ALA A 255 5.71 -8.75 9.38
CA ALA A 255 5.55 -8.12 10.68
C ALA A 255 4.84 -9.08 11.67
N CYS A 256 3.92 -9.91 11.20
CA CYS A 256 3.29 -10.95 12.02
C CYS A 256 4.30 -11.87 12.72
N ASP A 257 5.49 -12.09 12.16
CA ASP A 257 6.53 -12.97 12.72
C ASP A 257 7.11 -12.45 14.05
N HIS A 258 6.83 -11.19 14.42
CA HIS A 258 7.23 -10.66 15.73
C HIS A 258 6.38 -11.20 16.88
N TRP A 259 5.22 -11.80 16.59
CA TRP A 259 4.25 -12.31 17.56
C TRP A 259 4.03 -13.83 17.47
N SER A 260 4.82 -14.53 16.68
CA SER A 260 4.79 -16.00 16.52
C SER A 260 5.67 -16.71 17.53
#